data_c97db6247fe2d7e9a36c9794407e96af
#
_entry.id   c97db6247fe2d7e9a36c9794407e96af
#
_cell.length_a   1.000
_cell.length_b   1.000
_cell.length_c   1.000
_cell.angle_alpha   90.00
_cell.angle_beta   90.00
_cell.angle_gamma   90.00
#
_symmetry.space_group_name_H-M   'P 1'
#
loop_
_entity.id
_entity.type
_entity.pdbx_description
1 polymer ?
#
loop_
_entity_poly.entity_id
_entity_poly.type
_entity_poly.pdbx_seq_one_letter_code
_entity_poly.pdbx_strand_id
1 'polypeptide(L)'
;MTILQRIRQLGEWLGLRPRGEQEREVERLRDDFGLIRVTELGELRYLFFGEQTEQSCGLIGDPAWLEYDYTRAMLLAGYWLEDTQRVLALGLGGGSLVSAVLTHLQPQQITAVELRPGVVEVARRWFGLPDDPRLTVLIDSAEKVIEREQASADLVLLDLYMEGGITALQLRMDFLEQCHAALRPGGLMVVNQWQLGHTGQPYAAERLQKLFGDRYLQVEVEEGNIVLFIPQAGELPLDQDTMRRWADSLEPQLGYSLRPYVEVLRRAEDAIPAADCQ
;
A
#
# COMPACT_ATOMS: atom_id res chain seq x y z
N MET A 1 10.74 3.50 -13.05
CA MET A 1 10.62 2.40 -14.03
C MET A 1 10.30 1.16 -13.21
N THR A 2 9.07 0.63 -13.30
CA THR A 2 8.59 -0.50 -12.48
C THR A 2 9.42 -1.76 -12.72
N ILE A 3 9.44 -2.69 -11.73
CA ILE A 3 10.08 -4.02 -11.87
C ILE A 3 9.56 -4.71 -13.13
N LEU A 4 8.27 -4.60 -13.43
CA LEU A 4 7.68 -5.12 -14.67
C LEU A 4 8.26 -4.48 -15.92
N GLN A 5 8.56 -3.19 -15.91
CA GLN A 5 9.28 -2.56 -17.02
C GLN A 5 10.71 -3.09 -17.15
N ARG A 6 11.39 -3.39 -16.03
CA ARG A 6 12.73 -4.03 -16.03
C ARG A 6 12.67 -5.49 -16.42
N ILE A 7 11.71 -6.26 -15.91
CA ILE A 7 11.48 -7.67 -16.30
C ILE A 7 11.03 -7.73 -17.77
N ARG A 8 10.20 -6.80 -18.21
CA ARG A 8 9.80 -6.65 -19.62
C ARG A 8 11.00 -6.36 -20.53
N GLN A 9 11.89 -5.43 -20.12
CA GLN A 9 13.13 -5.13 -20.84
C GLN A 9 14.13 -6.29 -20.80
N LEU A 10 14.30 -6.99 -19.65
CA LEU A 10 15.16 -8.17 -19.57
C LEU A 10 14.60 -9.34 -20.36
N GLY A 11 13.29 -9.59 -20.30
CA GLY A 11 12.62 -10.62 -21.09
C GLY A 11 12.70 -10.35 -22.60
N GLU A 12 12.58 -9.08 -23.01
CA GLU A 12 12.80 -8.64 -24.39
C GLU A 12 14.26 -8.86 -24.83
N TRP A 13 15.21 -8.54 -23.95
CA TRP A 13 16.66 -8.69 -24.24
C TRP A 13 17.12 -10.14 -24.26
N LEU A 14 16.52 -11.00 -23.42
CA LEU A 14 16.85 -12.44 -23.34
C LEU A 14 16.05 -13.31 -24.30
N GLY A 15 15.09 -12.75 -25.07
CA GLY A 15 14.24 -13.53 -25.98
C GLY A 15 13.34 -14.55 -25.27
N LEU A 16 13.12 -14.39 -23.95
CA LEU A 16 12.40 -15.32 -23.07
C LEU A 16 10.89 -15.02 -22.95
N ARG A 17 10.33 -14.18 -23.85
CA ARG A 17 8.87 -14.00 -23.88
C ARG A 17 8.20 -15.33 -24.26
N PRO A 18 7.21 -15.80 -23.46
CA PRO A 18 6.27 -16.78 -23.99
C PRO A 18 5.65 -16.15 -25.25
N ARG A 19 5.84 -16.77 -26.39
CA ARG A 19 5.22 -16.34 -27.63
C ARG A 19 3.72 -16.44 -27.46
N GLY A 20 3.01 -15.31 -27.30
CA GLY A 20 1.56 -15.28 -27.44
C GLY A 20 0.74 -14.44 -26.45
N GLU A 21 1.26 -14.02 -25.32
CA GLU A 21 0.47 -13.19 -24.40
C GLU A 21 0.56 -11.72 -24.82
N GLN A 22 -0.56 -11.20 -25.32
CA GLN A 22 -0.74 -9.77 -25.59
C GLN A 22 -1.56 -9.14 -24.46
N GLU A 23 -1.16 -7.97 -24.01
CA GLU A 23 -1.97 -7.15 -23.12
C GLU A 23 -3.33 -6.87 -23.79
N ARG A 24 -4.39 -7.14 -23.07
CA ARG A 24 -5.78 -6.95 -23.53
C ARG A 24 -6.47 -5.94 -22.63
N GLU A 25 -6.94 -4.84 -23.20
CA GLU A 25 -7.82 -3.92 -22.47
C GLU A 25 -9.20 -4.58 -22.32
N VAL A 26 -9.68 -4.70 -21.08
CA VAL A 26 -10.94 -5.33 -20.72
C VAL A 26 -11.99 -4.33 -20.25
N GLU A 27 -11.56 -3.13 -19.82
CA GLU A 27 -12.44 -2.05 -19.42
C GLU A 27 -11.79 -0.69 -19.71
N ARG A 28 -12.60 0.26 -20.13
CA ARG A 28 -12.26 1.67 -20.30
C ARG A 28 -13.44 2.52 -19.91
N LEU A 29 -13.30 3.23 -18.83
CA LEU A 29 -14.35 4.17 -18.37
C LEU A 29 -13.73 5.50 -17.96
N ARG A 30 -14.60 6.52 -17.82
CA ARG A 30 -14.20 7.86 -17.41
C ARG A 30 -15.15 8.35 -16.34
N ASP A 31 -14.57 8.84 -15.26
CA ASP A 31 -15.28 9.58 -14.23
C ASP A 31 -14.85 11.07 -14.19
N ASP A 32 -15.27 11.80 -13.18
CA ASP A 32 -14.94 13.24 -13.02
C ASP A 32 -13.45 13.50 -12.80
N PHE A 33 -12.67 12.45 -12.43
CA PHE A 33 -11.24 12.52 -12.17
C PHE A 33 -10.38 12.07 -13.36
N GLY A 34 -11.00 11.63 -14.45
CA GLY A 34 -10.28 11.24 -15.64
C GLY A 34 -10.53 9.80 -16.11
N LEU A 35 -9.63 9.31 -16.94
CA LEU A 35 -9.70 7.97 -17.53
C LEU A 35 -9.29 6.91 -16.52
N ILE A 36 -10.02 5.79 -16.54
CA ILE A 36 -9.68 4.53 -15.85
C ILE A 36 -9.62 3.45 -16.93
N ARG A 37 -8.55 2.68 -16.91
CA ARG A 37 -8.38 1.51 -17.78
C ARG A 37 -8.09 0.28 -16.96
N VAL A 38 -8.61 -0.86 -17.39
CA VAL A 38 -8.27 -2.17 -16.87
C VAL A 38 -7.74 -3.02 -18.00
N THR A 39 -6.57 -3.62 -17.79
CA THR A 39 -5.96 -4.53 -18.77
C THR A 39 -5.63 -5.86 -18.12
N GLU A 40 -5.48 -6.90 -18.95
CA GLU A 40 -5.03 -8.22 -18.54
C GLU A 40 -3.79 -8.61 -19.34
N LEU A 41 -2.84 -9.22 -18.65
CA LEU A 41 -1.65 -9.84 -19.24
C LEU A 41 -1.35 -11.14 -18.49
N GLY A 42 -1.54 -12.28 -19.15
CA GLY A 42 -1.46 -13.58 -18.50
C GLY A 42 -2.51 -13.72 -17.39
N GLU A 43 -2.07 -14.07 -16.21
CA GLU A 43 -2.92 -14.22 -15.03
C GLU A 43 -3.03 -12.92 -14.19
N LEU A 44 -2.42 -11.83 -14.65
CA LEU A 44 -2.42 -10.55 -13.95
C LEU A 44 -3.39 -9.55 -14.57
N ARG A 45 -3.99 -8.75 -13.72
CA ARG A 45 -4.88 -7.67 -14.08
C ARG A 45 -4.37 -6.35 -13.52
N TYR A 46 -4.36 -5.32 -14.38
CA TYR A 46 -3.78 -4.02 -14.08
C TYR A 46 -4.85 -2.94 -14.12
N LEU A 47 -4.79 -2.02 -13.17
CA LEU A 47 -5.56 -0.78 -13.13
C LEU A 47 -4.67 0.39 -13.52
N PHE A 48 -5.14 1.23 -14.43
CA PHE A 48 -4.44 2.45 -14.84
C PHE A 48 -5.31 3.69 -14.64
N PHE A 49 -4.68 4.78 -14.22
CA PHE A 49 -5.23 6.12 -14.36
C PHE A 49 -4.58 6.80 -15.55
N GLY A 50 -5.41 7.44 -16.41
CA GLY A 50 -4.96 7.89 -17.71
C GLY A 50 -4.57 6.73 -18.64
N GLU A 51 -3.68 7.01 -19.56
CA GLU A 51 -3.28 6.01 -20.57
C GLU A 51 -2.19 5.05 -20.06
N GLN A 52 -1.34 5.47 -19.11
CA GLN A 52 -0.11 4.76 -18.78
C GLN A 52 0.23 4.66 -17.29
N THR A 53 -0.46 5.39 -16.39
CA THR A 53 -0.11 5.39 -14.98
C THR A 53 -0.73 4.21 -14.26
N GLU A 54 0.08 3.18 -14.05
CA GLU A 54 -0.30 1.97 -13.33
C GLU A 54 -0.55 2.29 -11.85
N GLN A 55 -1.68 1.82 -11.34
CA GLN A 55 -2.14 2.08 -9.96
C GLN A 55 -2.26 0.82 -9.12
N SER A 56 -2.65 -0.28 -9.73
CA SER A 56 -2.82 -1.56 -9.03
C SER A 56 -2.56 -2.72 -9.98
N CYS A 57 -2.09 -3.80 -9.40
CA CYS A 57 -2.01 -5.11 -10.04
C CYS A 57 -2.59 -6.17 -9.10
N GLY A 58 -3.37 -7.08 -9.65
CA GLY A 58 -3.96 -8.21 -8.93
C GLY A 58 -3.90 -9.50 -9.73
N LEU A 59 -3.91 -10.63 -9.04
CA LEU A 59 -3.98 -11.96 -9.65
C LEU A 59 -5.44 -12.31 -9.96
N ILE A 60 -5.70 -12.73 -11.18
CA ILE A 60 -7.05 -13.15 -11.59
C ILE A 60 -7.44 -14.40 -10.80
N GLY A 61 -8.54 -14.31 -10.05
CA GLY A 61 -9.03 -15.41 -9.22
C GLY A 61 -8.54 -15.41 -7.77
N ASP A 62 -7.58 -14.55 -7.43
CA ASP A 62 -7.15 -14.35 -6.03
C ASP A 62 -7.11 -12.85 -5.68
N PRO A 63 -8.19 -12.28 -5.14
CA PRO A 63 -8.25 -10.86 -4.80
C PRO A 63 -7.33 -10.46 -3.64
N ALA A 64 -6.86 -11.42 -2.83
CA ALA A 64 -5.97 -11.18 -1.71
C ALA A 64 -4.48 -11.27 -2.10
N TRP A 65 -4.17 -11.70 -3.32
CA TRP A 65 -2.80 -11.70 -3.82
C TRP A 65 -2.24 -10.29 -3.95
N LEU A 66 -1.07 -10.07 -3.39
CA LEU A 66 -0.36 -8.80 -3.48
C LEU A 66 0.82 -8.94 -4.46
N GLU A 67 0.75 -8.25 -5.58
CA GLU A 67 1.81 -8.30 -6.60
C GLU A 67 2.96 -7.35 -6.30
N TYR A 68 2.65 -6.16 -5.75
CA TYR A 68 3.67 -5.17 -5.46
C TYR A 68 4.35 -5.38 -4.11
N ASP A 69 5.66 -5.17 -4.07
CA ASP A 69 6.48 -5.30 -2.86
C ASP A 69 6.03 -4.34 -1.76
N TYR A 70 5.64 -3.10 -2.10
CA TYR A 70 5.16 -2.16 -1.09
C TYR A 70 3.87 -2.63 -0.40
N THR A 71 2.95 -3.24 -1.13
CA THR A 71 1.72 -3.78 -0.53
C THR A 71 2.00 -4.99 0.35
N ARG A 72 2.95 -5.85 -0.05
CA ARG A 72 3.43 -6.97 0.78
C ARG A 72 4.10 -6.45 2.05
N ALA A 73 4.97 -5.43 1.93
CA ALA A 73 5.60 -4.79 3.08
C ALA A 73 4.57 -4.19 4.05
N MET A 74 3.47 -3.59 3.56
CA MET A 74 2.40 -3.05 4.41
C MET A 74 1.74 -4.12 5.30
N LEU A 75 1.72 -5.39 4.89
CA LEU A 75 1.21 -6.50 5.72
C LEU A 75 2.08 -6.78 6.97
N LEU A 76 3.32 -6.30 7.04
CA LEU A 76 4.12 -6.41 8.28
C LEU A 76 3.43 -5.77 9.48
N ALA A 77 2.45 -4.89 9.27
CA ALA A 77 1.60 -4.33 10.33
C ALA A 77 1.01 -5.41 11.25
N GLY A 78 0.66 -6.57 10.69
CA GLY A 78 0.11 -7.69 11.43
C GLY A 78 1.03 -8.26 12.51
N TYR A 79 2.35 -8.00 12.45
CA TYR A 79 3.27 -8.42 13.48
C TYR A 79 3.06 -7.67 14.81
N TRP A 80 2.74 -6.39 14.77
CA TRP A 80 2.54 -5.55 15.96
C TRP A 80 1.08 -5.49 16.43
N LEU A 81 0.15 -6.00 15.62
CA LEU A 81 -1.29 -5.92 15.87
C LEU A 81 -1.88 -7.33 16.00
N GLU A 82 -1.77 -7.92 17.19
CA GLU A 82 -2.25 -9.30 17.44
C GLU A 82 -3.79 -9.43 17.33
N ASP A 83 -4.53 -8.37 17.64
CA ASP A 83 -5.99 -8.36 17.63
C ASP A 83 -6.51 -7.08 16.95
N THR A 84 -6.43 -7.06 15.63
CA THR A 84 -6.89 -5.93 14.84
C THR A 84 -8.42 -5.94 14.76
N GLN A 85 -9.08 -5.00 15.44
CA GLN A 85 -10.53 -4.91 15.42
C GLN A 85 -11.04 -4.02 14.28
N ARG A 86 -10.46 -2.83 14.12
CA ARG A 86 -10.90 -1.81 13.16
C ARG A 86 -9.77 -1.29 12.32
N VAL A 87 -9.94 -1.39 11.01
CA VAL A 87 -9.01 -0.89 10.00
C VAL A 87 -9.66 0.27 9.24
N LEU A 88 -8.93 1.35 9.07
CA LEU A 88 -9.27 2.45 8.17
C LEU A 88 -8.25 2.45 7.02
N ALA A 89 -8.69 2.15 5.80
CA ALA A 89 -7.88 2.20 4.61
C ALA A 89 -8.23 3.46 3.80
N LEU A 90 -7.28 4.36 3.65
CA LEU A 90 -7.38 5.58 2.85
C LEU A 90 -6.70 5.33 1.50
N GLY A 91 -7.51 5.15 0.48
CA GLY A 91 -7.19 4.61 -0.82
C GLY A 91 -7.63 3.16 -0.97
N LEU A 92 -8.15 2.80 -2.15
CA LEU A 92 -8.63 1.45 -2.45
C LEU A 92 -7.86 0.83 -3.62
N GLY A 93 -7.69 1.59 -4.72
CA GLY A 93 -7.13 1.04 -5.95
C GLY A 93 -7.93 -0.18 -6.45
N GLY A 94 -7.25 -1.25 -6.83
CA GLY A 94 -7.89 -2.52 -7.18
C GLY A 94 -8.49 -3.28 -5.99
N GLY A 95 -8.20 -2.87 -4.75
CA GLY A 95 -8.71 -3.48 -3.53
C GLY A 95 -7.92 -4.68 -3.02
N SER A 96 -6.78 -5.02 -3.64
CA SER A 96 -5.98 -6.19 -3.24
C SER A 96 -5.45 -6.07 -1.80
N LEU A 97 -4.96 -4.88 -1.39
CA LEU A 97 -4.48 -4.67 -0.02
C LEU A 97 -5.61 -4.85 1.01
N VAL A 98 -6.79 -4.30 0.73
CA VAL A 98 -7.98 -4.45 1.59
C VAL A 98 -8.42 -5.92 1.68
N SER A 99 -8.41 -6.62 0.54
CA SER A 99 -8.74 -8.07 0.48
C SER A 99 -7.72 -8.92 1.25
N ALA A 100 -6.43 -8.60 1.14
CA ALA A 100 -5.36 -9.26 1.88
C ALA A 100 -5.50 -9.05 3.40
N VAL A 101 -5.80 -7.82 3.82
CA VAL A 101 -6.04 -7.50 5.25
C VAL A 101 -7.26 -8.25 5.78
N LEU A 102 -8.37 -8.29 5.03
CA LEU A 102 -9.56 -9.09 5.39
C LEU A 102 -9.23 -10.56 5.58
N THR A 103 -8.40 -11.12 4.70
CA THR A 103 -8.09 -12.54 4.65
C THR A 103 -7.06 -12.93 5.70
N HIS A 104 -5.99 -12.15 5.87
CA HIS A 104 -4.82 -12.55 6.64
C HIS A 104 -4.76 -11.91 8.03
N LEU A 105 -5.24 -10.67 8.21
CA LEU A 105 -5.33 -10.03 9.54
C LEU A 105 -6.69 -10.19 10.19
N GLN A 106 -7.71 -10.56 9.44
CA GLN A 106 -9.06 -10.91 9.89
C GLN A 106 -9.70 -9.89 10.86
N PRO A 107 -9.67 -8.58 10.56
CA PRO A 107 -10.27 -7.59 11.44
C PRO A 107 -11.80 -7.78 11.54
N GLN A 108 -12.40 -7.22 12.59
CA GLN A 108 -13.86 -7.21 12.73
C GLN A 108 -14.51 -6.24 11.75
N GLN A 109 -13.83 -5.14 11.40
CA GLN A 109 -14.34 -4.15 10.48
C GLN A 109 -13.21 -3.49 9.69
N ILE A 110 -13.41 -3.30 8.39
CA ILE A 110 -12.61 -2.44 7.53
C ILE A 110 -13.50 -1.36 6.95
N THR A 111 -13.08 -0.09 7.07
CA THR A 111 -13.62 1.01 6.29
C THR A 111 -12.57 1.40 5.25
N ALA A 112 -12.88 1.17 3.97
CA ALA A 112 -12.04 1.60 2.85
C ALA A 112 -12.64 2.87 2.24
N VAL A 113 -11.82 3.90 2.08
CA VAL A 113 -12.22 5.21 1.53
C VAL A 113 -11.60 5.38 0.16
N GLU A 114 -12.44 5.58 -0.85
CA GLU A 114 -12.01 5.80 -2.23
C GLU A 114 -12.70 7.05 -2.79
N LEU A 115 -11.91 7.92 -3.41
CA LEU A 115 -12.40 9.18 -3.96
C LEU A 115 -13.23 8.97 -5.23
N ARG A 116 -12.85 7.99 -6.05
CA ARG A 116 -13.34 7.78 -7.40
C ARG A 116 -14.38 6.65 -7.47
N PRO A 117 -15.66 6.95 -7.74
CA PRO A 117 -16.67 5.90 -7.87
C PRO A 117 -16.34 4.87 -8.97
N GLY A 118 -15.69 5.31 -10.05
CA GLY A 118 -15.25 4.42 -11.13
C GLY A 118 -14.20 3.41 -10.66
N VAL A 119 -13.33 3.75 -9.71
CA VAL A 119 -12.35 2.83 -9.12
C VAL A 119 -13.06 1.75 -8.31
N VAL A 120 -14.06 2.12 -7.50
CA VAL A 120 -14.86 1.14 -6.74
C VAL A 120 -15.62 0.19 -7.68
N GLU A 121 -16.15 0.70 -8.78
CA GLU A 121 -16.82 -0.12 -9.79
C GLU A 121 -15.86 -1.16 -10.39
N VAL A 122 -14.68 -0.75 -10.85
CA VAL A 122 -13.70 -1.70 -11.45
C VAL A 122 -13.12 -2.64 -10.42
N ALA A 123 -12.90 -2.21 -9.16
CA ALA A 123 -12.43 -3.07 -8.08
C ALA A 123 -13.40 -4.24 -7.85
N ARG A 124 -14.70 -3.96 -7.79
CA ARG A 124 -15.74 -5.00 -7.64
C ARG A 124 -15.86 -5.89 -8.87
N ARG A 125 -15.90 -5.28 -10.04
CA ARG A 125 -16.20 -5.98 -11.31
C ARG A 125 -15.01 -6.82 -11.79
N TRP A 126 -13.81 -6.31 -11.64
CA TRP A 126 -12.63 -6.89 -12.26
C TRP A 126 -11.63 -7.46 -11.25
N PHE A 127 -11.43 -6.83 -10.10
CA PHE A 127 -10.41 -7.24 -9.13
C PHE A 127 -10.95 -8.16 -8.02
N GLY A 128 -12.25 -8.47 -8.06
CA GLY A 128 -12.85 -9.39 -7.08
C GLY A 128 -12.92 -8.82 -5.67
N LEU A 129 -13.00 -7.48 -5.53
CA LEU A 129 -13.21 -6.85 -4.22
C LEU A 129 -14.41 -7.54 -3.53
N PRO A 130 -14.22 -8.14 -2.34
CA PRO A 130 -15.23 -9.01 -1.74
C PRO A 130 -16.46 -8.23 -1.27
N ASP A 131 -17.62 -8.88 -1.39
CA ASP A 131 -18.84 -8.46 -0.71
C ASP A 131 -18.88 -9.13 0.69
N ASP A 132 -18.05 -8.59 1.59
CA ASP A 132 -17.87 -9.10 2.95
C ASP A 132 -18.56 -8.15 3.93
N PRO A 133 -19.37 -8.63 4.89
CA PRO A 133 -20.09 -7.80 5.87
C PRO A 133 -19.14 -6.99 6.78
N ARG A 134 -17.87 -7.37 6.87
CA ARG A 134 -16.85 -6.61 7.60
C ARG A 134 -16.29 -5.43 6.81
N LEU A 135 -16.50 -5.39 5.46
CA LEU A 135 -15.99 -4.35 4.59
C LEU A 135 -17.05 -3.30 4.29
N THR A 136 -16.77 -2.06 4.66
CA THR A 136 -17.53 -0.88 4.21
C THR A 136 -16.67 -0.06 3.26
N VAL A 137 -17.15 0.16 2.04
CA VAL A 137 -16.49 1.04 1.06
C VAL A 137 -17.22 2.38 1.03
N LEU A 138 -16.52 3.45 1.41
CA LEU A 138 -17.01 4.82 1.36
C LEU A 138 -16.46 5.52 0.10
N ILE A 139 -17.36 6.01 -0.76
CA ILE A 139 -16.98 6.87 -1.90
C ILE A 139 -17.01 8.31 -1.41
N ASP A 140 -15.88 8.79 -0.90
CA ASP A 140 -15.72 10.15 -0.37
C ASP A 140 -14.23 10.54 -0.36
N SER A 141 -13.95 11.80 -0.08
CA SER A 141 -12.59 12.29 0.14
C SER A 141 -12.02 11.74 1.46
N ALA A 142 -10.79 11.21 1.42
CA ALA A 142 -10.06 10.81 2.62
C ALA A 142 -9.95 11.96 3.64
N GLU A 143 -9.79 13.21 3.20
CA GLU A 143 -9.76 14.41 4.04
C GLU A 143 -11.05 14.58 4.84
N LYS A 144 -12.21 14.44 4.19
CA LYS A 144 -13.51 14.58 4.88
C LYS A 144 -13.81 13.43 5.85
N VAL A 145 -13.35 12.23 5.50
CA VAL A 145 -13.57 11.06 6.36
C VAL A 145 -12.69 11.16 7.61
N ILE A 146 -11.40 11.48 7.45
CA ILE A 146 -10.46 11.52 8.56
C ILE A 146 -10.80 12.61 9.60
N GLU A 147 -11.43 13.72 9.19
CA GLU A 147 -11.90 14.77 10.10
C GLU A 147 -12.88 14.26 11.16
N ARG A 148 -13.58 13.15 10.89
CA ARG A 148 -14.59 12.57 11.78
C ARG A 148 -14.05 11.39 12.58
N GLU A 149 -12.84 10.94 12.27
CA GLU A 149 -12.21 9.78 12.89
C GLU A 149 -11.26 10.23 13.98
N GLN A 150 -11.56 9.87 15.24
CA GLN A 150 -10.66 10.08 16.38
C GLN A 150 -10.63 8.84 17.25
N ALA A 151 -9.44 8.34 17.55
CA ALA A 151 -9.23 7.13 18.34
C ALA A 151 -10.20 5.99 17.95
N SER A 152 -10.39 5.80 16.64
CA SER A 152 -11.40 4.90 16.06
C SER A 152 -10.82 3.63 15.49
N ALA A 153 -9.54 3.63 15.06
CA ALA A 153 -8.91 2.55 14.32
C ALA A 153 -7.68 1.98 15.05
N ASP A 154 -7.49 0.67 14.95
CA ASP A 154 -6.28 -0.02 15.39
C ASP A 154 -5.19 0.06 14.30
N LEU A 155 -5.62 0.09 13.04
CA LEU A 155 -4.74 0.21 11.88
C LEU A 155 -5.28 1.27 10.91
N VAL A 156 -4.45 2.25 10.57
CA VAL A 156 -4.69 3.19 9.47
C VAL A 156 -3.71 2.86 8.34
N LEU A 157 -4.24 2.52 7.17
CA LEU A 157 -3.47 2.32 5.94
C LEU A 157 -3.62 3.57 5.07
N LEU A 158 -2.52 4.21 4.69
CA LEU A 158 -2.50 5.42 3.90
C LEU A 158 -1.77 5.19 2.58
N ASP A 159 -2.54 5.09 1.49
CA ASP A 159 -2.05 4.79 0.14
C ASP A 159 -2.83 5.60 -0.90
N LEU A 160 -2.60 6.91 -0.93
CA LEU A 160 -3.33 7.87 -1.78
C LEU A 160 -2.50 8.29 -2.98
N TYR A 161 -2.85 7.76 -4.15
CA TYR A 161 -2.20 8.07 -5.42
C TYR A 161 -3.21 8.51 -6.49
N MET A 162 -2.74 9.34 -7.41
CA MET A 162 -3.49 9.83 -8.57
C MET A 162 -2.64 9.65 -9.83
N GLU A 163 -3.16 10.05 -11.00
CA GLU A 163 -2.42 9.95 -12.27
C GLU A 163 -1.05 10.62 -12.22
N GLY A 164 -0.92 11.72 -11.47
CA GLY A 164 0.35 12.44 -11.27
C GLY A 164 1.27 11.86 -10.18
N GLY A 165 0.90 10.75 -9.53
CA GLY A 165 1.65 10.12 -8.44
C GLY A 165 1.05 10.39 -7.06
N ILE A 166 1.90 10.53 -6.03
CA ILE A 166 1.47 10.79 -4.66
C ILE A 166 0.61 12.06 -4.57
N THR A 167 -0.50 12.00 -3.85
CA THR A 167 -1.37 13.16 -3.70
C THR A 167 -0.76 14.24 -2.82
N ALA A 168 -1.03 15.53 -3.14
CA ALA A 168 -0.62 16.64 -2.28
C ALA A 168 -1.22 16.52 -0.86
N LEU A 169 -2.38 15.90 -0.73
CA LEU A 169 -3.04 15.65 0.56
C LEU A 169 -2.17 14.79 1.48
N GLN A 170 -1.59 13.70 0.96
CA GLN A 170 -0.74 12.78 1.73
C GLN A 170 0.59 13.43 2.18
N LEU A 171 0.94 14.60 1.64
CA LEU A 171 2.12 15.37 2.02
C LEU A 171 1.81 16.47 3.04
N ARG A 172 0.55 16.74 3.36
CA ARG A 172 0.14 17.78 4.30
C ARG A 172 0.31 17.30 5.74
N MET A 173 0.91 18.16 6.57
CA MET A 173 1.16 17.86 7.99
C MET A 173 -0.12 17.68 8.78
N ASP A 174 -1.09 18.59 8.60
CA ASP A 174 -2.40 18.55 9.28
C ASP A 174 -3.18 17.26 8.94
N PHE A 175 -3.12 16.80 7.69
CA PHE A 175 -3.72 15.54 7.29
C PHE A 175 -3.03 14.33 7.92
N LEU A 176 -1.69 14.31 7.93
CA LEU A 176 -0.93 13.24 8.60
C LEU A 176 -1.18 13.21 10.11
N GLU A 177 -1.30 14.38 10.76
CA GLU A 177 -1.69 14.49 12.17
C GLU A 177 -3.09 13.92 12.41
N GLN A 178 -4.06 14.24 11.55
CA GLN A 178 -5.42 13.70 11.64
C GLN A 178 -5.45 12.18 11.45
N CYS A 179 -4.72 11.66 10.46
CA CYS A 179 -4.59 10.21 10.26
C CYS A 179 -4.00 9.53 11.51
N HIS A 180 -3.00 10.14 12.13
CA HIS A 180 -2.42 9.61 13.34
C HIS A 180 -3.37 9.74 14.55
N ALA A 181 -4.14 10.84 14.67
CA ALA A 181 -5.14 11.03 15.73
C ALA A 181 -6.34 10.06 15.63
N ALA A 182 -6.57 9.47 14.44
CA ALA A 182 -7.57 8.43 14.28
C ALA A 182 -7.18 7.10 14.93
N LEU A 183 -5.90 6.93 15.31
CA LEU A 183 -5.43 5.72 15.97
C LEU A 183 -5.89 5.63 17.44
N ARG A 184 -6.34 4.45 17.82
CA ARG A 184 -6.52 4.07 19.22
C ARG A 184 -5.19 3.92 19.93
N PRO A 185 -5.17 3.96 21.28
CA PRO A 185 -3.99 3.58 22.04
C PRO A 185 -3.47 2.20 21.61
N GLY A 186 -2.18 2.12 21.28
CA GLY A 186 -1.55 0.91 20.74
C GLY A 186 -1.76 0.68 19.24
N GLY A 187 -2.46 1.59 18.56
CA GLY A 187 -2.67 1.50 17.10
C GLY A 187 -1.45 1.85 16.27
N LEU A 188 -1.53 1.55 14.99
CA LEU A 188 -0.46 1.70 14.01
C LEU A 188 -0.96 2.40 12.74
N MET A 189 -0.23 3.39 12.26
CA MET A 189 -0.40 3.97 10.94
C MET A 189 0.68 3.42 10.00
N VAL A 190 0.27 2.90 8.85
CA VAL A 190 1.16 2.44 7.78
C VAL A 190 0.97 3.33 6.57
N VAL A 191 2.06 3.91 6.10
CA VAL A 191 2.03 4.92 5.03
C VAL A 191 2.90 4.46 3.87
N ASN A 192 2.33 4.40 2.67
CA ASN A 192 3.09 4.25 1.44
C ASN A 192 3.54 5.63 0.95
N GLN A 193 4.85 5.81 0.79
CA GLN A 193 5.46 7.02 0.27
C GLN A 193 6.38 6.69 -0.92
N TRP A 194 6.52 7.60 -1.87
CA TRP A 194 7.61 7.52 -2.82
C TRP A 194 8.94 7.88 -2.16
N GLN A 195 9.99 7.27 -2.64
CA GLN A 195 11.34 7.63 -2.28
C GLN A 195 11.70 9.00 -2.87
N LEU A 196 12.37 9.84 -2.08
CA LEU A 196 12.92 11.11 -2.53
C LEU A 196 14.19 10.85 -3.37
N GLY A 197 14.05 10.81 -4.67
CA GLY A 197 15.15 10.45 -5.58
C GLY A 197 15.68 9.04 -5.29
N HIS A 198 16.97 8.89 -5.00
CA HIS A 198 17.63 7.64 -4.61
C HIS A 198 18.27 7.75 -3.21
N THR A 199 17.61 8.46 -2.30
CA THR A 199 18.18 8.83 -1.00
C THR A 199 17.88 7.81 0.10
N GLY A 200 17.00 6.83 -0.12
CA GLY A 200 16.48 5.95 0.94
C GLY A 200 15.55 6.69 1.92
N GLN A 201 15.14 7.93 1.60
CA GLN A 201 14.25 8.74 2.41
C GLN A 201 12.86 8.84 1.78
N PRO A 202 11.78 8.86 2.57
CA PRO A 202 10.44 9.11 2.05
C PRO A 202 10.31 10.54 1.52
N TYR A 203 9.44 10.74 0.52
CA TYR A 203 9.25 12.06 -0.09
C TYR A 203 8.86 13.16 0.93
N ALA A 204 8.11 12.78 1.99
CA ALA A 204 7.71 13.68 3.07
C ALA A 204 8.68 13.67 4.28
N ALA A 205 9.95 13.24 4.14
CA ALA A 205 10.88 12.98 5.25
C ALA A 205 10.93 14.11 6.29
N GLU A 206 11.11 15.37 5.88
CA GLU A 206 11.18 16.51 6.82
C GLU A 206 9.89 16.70 7.63
N ARG A 207 8.73 16.46 7.00
CA ARG A 207 7.41 16.58 7.66
C ARG A 207 7.19 15.45 8.65
N LEU A 208 7.55 14.23 8.26
CA LEU A 208 7.47 13.04 9.10
C LEU A 208 8.37 13.19 10.32
N GLN A 209 9.61 13.66 10.11
CA GLN A 209 10.55 13.95 11.19
C GLN A 209 9.99 15.00 12.17
N LYS A 210 9.38 16.06 11.66
CA LYS A 210 8.79 17.11 12.49
C LYS A 210 7.58 16.62 13.30
N LEU A 211 6.75 15.73 12.74
CA LEU A 211 5.55 15.21 13.38
C LEU A 211 5.85 14.06 14.34
N PHE A 212 6.69 13.12 13.91
CA PHE A 212 6.85 11.85 14.57
C PHE A 212 8.27 11.60 15.10
N GLY A 213 9.23 12.49 14.80
CA GLY A 213 10.64 12.29 15.15
C GLY A 213 11.17 11.01 14.52
N ASP A 214 11.97 10.25 15.28
CA ASP A 214 12.57 8.99 14.84
C ASP A 214 11.78 7.74 15.28
N ARG A 215 10.54 7.92 15.76
CA ARG A 215 9.75 6.84 16.38
C ARG A 215 9.20 5.81 15.40
N TYR A 216 9.34 5.99 14.09
CA TYR A 216 8.80 5.09 13.09
C TYR A 216 9.87 4.17 12.52
N LEU A 217 9.40 3.03 12.00
CA LEU A 217 10.20 2.10 11.21
C LEU A 217 9.89 2.31 9.73
N GLN A 218 10.84 1.94 8.86
CA GLN A 218 10.64 2.02 7.42
C GLN A 218 11.20 0.81 6.68
N VAL A 219 10.56 0.47 5.58
CA VAL A 219 10.98 -0.53 4.59
C VAL A 219 11.11 0.16 3.24
N GLU A 220 12.30 0.09 2.66
CA GLU A 220 12.54 0.50 1.28
C GLU A 220 12.30 -0.69 0.35
N VAL A 221 11.52 -0.52 -0.71
CA VAL A 221 11.23 -1.56 -1.69
C VAL A 221 11.78 -1.20 -3.07
N GLU A 222 11.99 -2.22 -3.90
CA GLU A 222 12.65 -2.05 -5.21
C GLU A 222 11.88 -1.14 -6.18
N GLU A 223 10.56 -1.05 -6.03
CA GLU A 223 9.70 -0.18 -6.87
C GLU A 223 9.95 1.32 -6.64
N GLY A 224 10.75 1.67 -5.62
CA GLY A 224 11.04 3.06 -5.26
C GLY A 224 10.03 3.64 -4.27
N ASN A 225 9.29 2.79 -3.57
CA ASN A 225 8.44 3.15 -2.46
C ASN A 225 9.16 2.93 -1.12
N ILE A 226 8.74 3.69 -0.12
CA ILE A 226 9.12 3.50 1.28
C ILE A 226 7.84 3.34 2.09
N VAL A 227 7.71 2.19 2.73
CA VAL A 227 6.60 1.90 3.64
C VAL A 227 7.01 2.27 5.07
N LEU A 228 6.21 3.11 5.70
CA LEU A 228 6.45 3.63 7.05
C LEU A 228 5.49 2.98 8.04
N PHE A 229 5.98 2.64 9.22
CA PHE A 229 5.21 2.09 10.34
C PHE A 229 5.31 3.04 11.53
N ILE A 230 4.24 3.79 11.78
CA ILE A 230 4.20 4.89 12.75
C ILE A 230 3.28 4.50 13.90
N PRO A 231 3.81 4.21 15.11
CA PRO A 231 2.98 3.86 16.25
C PRO A 231 2.21 5.07 16.77
N GLN A 232 1.04 4.82 17.35
CA GLN A 232 0.25 5.87 18.03
C GLN A 232 1.05 6.54 19.15
N ALA A 233 1.83 5.77 19.92
CA ALA A 233 2.69 6.26 20.98
C ALA A 233 3.90 5.35 21.17
N GLY A 234 4.98 5.90 21.76
CA GLY A 234 6.21 5.15 22.00
C GLY A 234 6.94 4.74 20.73
N GLU A 235 7.60 3.60 20.78
CA GLU A 235 8.35 3.00 19.67
C GLU A 235 7.87 1.58 19.41
N LEU A 236 7.95 1.15 18.14
CA LEU A 236 7.69 -0.23 17.80
C LEU A 236 8.88 -1.11 18.22
N PRO A 237 8.62 -2.27 18.85
CA PRO A 237 9.67 -3.24 19.11
C PRO A 237 10.18 -3.79 17.76
N LEU A 238 11.51 -3.85 17.64
CA LEU A 238 12.19 -4.39 16.46
C LEU A 238 13.01 -5.63 16.87
N ASP A 239 12.35 -6.78 16.96
CA ASP A 239 12.96 -8.08 17.14
C ASP A 239 12.94 -8.84 15.80
N GLN A 240 13.98 -8.65 15.01
CA GLN A 240 14.05 -9.24 13.68
C GLN A 240 13.96 -10.77 13.70
N ASP A 241 14.49 -11.46 14.69
CA ASP A 241 14.45 -12.92 14.74
C ASP A 241 13.02 -13.44 14.98
N THR A 242 12.26 -12.76 15.85
CA THR A 242 10.85 -13.09 16.05
C THR A 242 10.01 -12.69 14.83
N MET A 243 10.29 -11.55 14.21
CA MET A 243 9.61 -11.13 12.99
C MET A 243 9.86 -12.09 11.82
N ARG A 244 11.08 -12.61 11.67
CA ARG A 244 11.40 -13.63 10.64
C ARG A 244 10.57 -14.90 10.84
N ARG A 245 10.49 -15.42 12.07
CA ARG A 245 9.65 -16.59 12.36
C ARG A 245 8.18 -16.36 12.11
N TRP A 246 7.69 -15.17 12.45
CA TRP A 246 6.32 -14.77 12.17
C TRP A 246 6.06 -14.68 10.64
N ALA A 247 6.95 -14.04 9.88
CA ALA A 247 6.87 -13.95 8.42
C ALA A 247 6.90 -15.33 7.76
N ASP A 248 7.81 -16.21 8.20
CA ASP A 248 7.93 -17.58 7.70
C ASP A 248 6.64 -18.40 7.99
N SER A 249 5.96 -18.14 9.10
CA SER A 249 4.70 -18.81 9.45
C SER A 249 3.51 -18.44 8.55
N LEU A 250 3.56 -17.27 7.93
CA LEU A 250 2.52 -16.79 7.03
C LEU A 250 2.73 -17.19 5.56
N GLU A 251 3.97 -17.49 5.17
CA GLU A 251 4.32 -17.81 3.77
C GLU A 251 3.42 -18.89 3.13
N PRO A 252 3.05 -19.99 3.80
CA PRO A 252 2.15 -21.00 3.21
C PRO A 252 0.75 -20.49 2.90
N GLN A 253 0.27 -19.46 3.60
CA GLN A 253 -1.05 -18.87 3.39
C GLN A 253 -1.01 -17.75 2.35
N LEU A 254 0.10 -17.00 2.30
CA LEU A 254 0.30 -15.88 1.39
C LEU A 254 0.71 -16.34 -0.01
N GLY A 255 1.42 -17.46 -0.13
CA GLY A 255 2.03 -17.91 -1.39
C GLY A 255 3.31 -17.13 -1.76
N TYR A 256 3.75 -16.20 -0.92
CA TYR A 256 5.00 -15.44 -1.04
C TYR A 256 5.57 -15.14 0.34
N SER A 257 6.89 -14.85 0.40
CA SER A 257 7.58 -14.56 1.67
C SER A 257 7.51 -13.07 2.02
N LEU A 258 7.26 -12.77 3.31
CA LEU A 258 7.42 -11.43 3.87
C LEU A 258 8.83 -11.18 4.41
N ARG A 259 9.67 -12.21 4.47
CA ARG A 259 11.02 -12.15 5.03
C ARG A 259 11.92 -11.09 4.38
N PRO A 260 11.94 -10.88 3.04
CA PRO A 260 12.76 -9.83 2.42
C PRO A 260 12.49 -8.45 3.01
N TYR A 261 11.24 -8.14 3.37
CA TYR A 261 10.87 -6.83 3.94
C TYR A 261 11.27 -6.71 5.41
N VAL A 262 11.32 -7.83 6.16
CA VAL A 262 11.86 -7.86 7.53
C VAL A 262 13.37 -7.60 7.54
N GLU A 263 14.10 -8.12 6.53
CA GLU A 263 15.57 -7.95 6.45
C GLU A 263 16.00 -6.49 6.20
N VAL A 264 15.17 -5.71 5.51
CA VAL A 264 15.44 -4.30 5.19
C VAL A 264 14.69 -3.32 6.10
N LEU A 265 13.88 -3.83 7.03
CA LEU A 265 13.18 -3.02 8.02
C LEU A 265 14.19 -2.36 8.99
N ARG A 266 14.11 -1.04 9.11
CA ARG A 266 15.04 -0.26 9.93
C ARG A 266 14.34 0.92 10.62
N ARG A 267 14.99 1.50 11.63
CA ARG A 267 14.53 2.76 12.23
C ARG A 267 14.78 3.93 11.28
N ALA A 268 13.96 4.95 11.41
CA ALA A 268 14.11 6.18 10.60
C ALA A 268 15.50 6.82 10.76
N GLU A 269 16.06 6.81 11.96
CA GLU A 269 17.41 7.33 12.27
C GLU A 269 18.55 6.58 11.56
N ASP A 270 18.35 5.30 11.26
CA ASP A 270 19.33 4.44 10.58
C ASP A 270 19.26 4.59 9.05
N ALA A 271 18.30 5.38 8.54
CA ALA A 271 18.23 5.65 7.11
C ALA A 271 19.42 6.54 6.71
N ILE A 272 20.16 6.11 5.70
CA ILE A 272 21.36 6.82 5.23
C ILE A 272 20.98 8.25 4.86
N PRO A 273 21.60 9.29 5.48
CA PRO A 273 21.40 10.67 5.04
C PRO A 273 21.79 10.77 3.56
N ALA A 274 21.05 11.54 2.79
CA ALA A 274 21.46 11.87 1.44
C ALA A 274 22.91 12.35 1.47
N ALA A 275 23.82 11.60 0.88
CA ALA A 275 25.17 12.07 0.67
C ALA A 275 25.05 13.39 -0.10
N ASP A 276 25.60 14.49 0.45
CA ASP A 276 25.64 15.78 -0.18
C ASP A 276 26.09 15.62 -1.64
N CYS A 277 25.14 15.65 -2.57
CA CYS A 277 25.43 15.81 -3.98
C CYS A 277 25.85 17.25 -4.17
N GLN A 278 27.16 17.49 -4.01
CA GLN A 278 27.81 18.71 -4.51
C GLN A 278 27.86 18.70 -6.02
#